data_9e3878d47007718493bfcdab83eec832
#
_entry.id   9e3878d47007718493bfcdab83eec832
#
_cell.length_a   1.000
_cell.length_b   1.000
_cell.length_c   1.000
_cell.angle_alpha   90.00
_cell.angle_beta   90.00
_cell.angle_gamma   90.00
#
_symmetry.space_group_name_H-M   'P 1'
#
loop_
_entity.id
_entity.type
_entity.pdbx_description
1 polymer ?
#
loop_
_entity_poly.entity_id
_entity_poly.type
_entity_poly.pdbx_seq_one_letter_code
_entity_poly.pdbx_strand_id
1 'polypeptide(L)'
;LIDYYAFGNAEVDVAEDFEDIKKEKVYQVLMGARVEEYQEILKGVQGAEITAWWDRAVDIIPVNAGKGAGIEKMLKHYGIDRSQAMAFGDGNNDIEMLKAVGNGIAMANASDDLKAVADEICGDISEDGIYHYCLEKRMI
;
A
#
# COMPACT_ATOMS: atom_id res chain seq x y z
N LEU A 1 -2.08 -4.64 16.92
CA LEU A 1 -3.34 -4.34 16.21
C LEU A 1 -4.28 -3.49 17.04
N ILE A 2 -4.59 -3.89 18.29
CA ILE A 2 -5.48 -3.14 19.18
C ILE A 2 -5.02 -1.67 19.30
N ASP A 3 -3.75 -1.44 19.55
CA ASP A 3 -3.17 -0.07 19.64
C ASP A 3 -3.27 0.69 18.32
N TYR A 4 -3.14 0.01 17.18
CA TYR A 4 -3.28 0.60 15.86
C TYR A 4 -4.73 1.05 15.58
N TYR A 5 -5.70 0.20 15.85
CA TYR A 5 -7.10 0.55 15.66
C TYR A 5 -7.57 1.61 16.66
N ALA A 6 -7.05 1.59 17.90
CA ALA A 6 -7.31 2.63 18.89
C ALA A 6 -6.79 4.01 18.43
N PHE A 7 -5.64 4.06 17.75
CA PHE A 7 -5.11 5.29 17.14
C PHE A 7 -6.06 5.85 16.07
N GLY A 8 -6.68 4.97 15.27
CA GLY A 8 -7.67 5.33 14.26
C GLY A 8 -9.10 5.49 14.77
N ASN A 9 -9.34 5.47 16.09
CA ASN A 9 -10.68 5.43 16.69
C ASN A 9 -11.58 4.30 16.15
N ALA A 10 -10.98 3.18 15.77
CA ALA A 10 -11.70 2.01 15.28
C ALA A 10 -11.70 0.92 16.37
N GLU A 11 -12.86 0.31 16.58
CA GLU A 11 -13.00 -0.89 17.39
C GLU A 11 -12.92 -2.12 16.49
N VAL A 12 -12.24 -3.16 16.94
CA VAL A 12 -12.15 -4.43 16.24
C VAL A 12 -12.88 -5.48 17.04
N ASP A 13 -13.99 -5.93 16.49
CA ASP A 13 -14.74 -7.04 17.06
C ASP A 13 -14.03 -8.38 16.80
N VAL A 14 -14.09 -9.27 17.78
CA VAL A 14 -13.66 -10.65 17.59
C VAL A 14 -14.76 -11.39 16.82
N ALA A 15 -14.44 -11.87 15.63
CA ALA A 15 -15.38 -12.65 14.85
C ALA A 15 -15.67 -14.00 15.54
N GLU A 16 -16.92 -14.22 15.93
CA GLU A 16 -17.36 -15.47 16.57
C GLU A 16 -17.29 -16.66 15.59
N ASP A 17 -17.42 -16.40 14.29
CA ASP A 17 -17.39 -17.35 13.19
C ASP A 17 -16.03 -17.43 12.47
N PHE A 18 -14.94 -17.02 13.12
CA PHE A 18 -13.60 -16.99 12.54
C PHE A 18 -13.18 -18.33 11.92
N GLU A 19 -13.56 -19.46 12.54
CA GLU A 19 -13.27 -20.79 12.02
C GLU A 19 -13.94 -21.10 10.67
N ASP A 20 -15.04 -20.44 10.37
CA ASP A 20 -15.72 -20.55 9.07
C ASP A 20 -15.19 -19.52 8.08
N ILE A 21 -15.01 -18.26 8.49
CA ILE A 21 -14.47 -17.19 7.66
C ILE A 21 -13.09 -17.58 7.09
N LYS A 22 -12.20 -18.17 7.87
CA LYS A 22 -10.86 -18.57 7.40
C LYS A 22 -10.86 -19.67 6.33
N LYS A 23 -11.99 -20.33 6.09
CA LYS A 23 -12.15 -21.31 4.99
C LYS A 23 -12.50 -20.64 3.66
N GLU A 24 -12.91 -19.38 3.70
CA GLU A 24 -13.19 -18.60 2.52
C GLU A 24 -11.89 -18.10 1.87
N LYS A 25 -12.01 -17.49 0.69
CA LYS A 25 -10.86 -16.93 -0.02
C LYS A 25 -10.33 -15.70 0.71
N VAL A 26 -9.15 -15.80 1.29
CA VAL A 26 -8.46 -14.70 1.95
C VAL A 26 -7.62 -13.94 0.92
N TYR A 27 -7.76 -12.62 0.86
CA TYR A 27 -7.02 -11.73 -0.03
C TYR A 27 -5.88 -11.01 0.68
N GLN A 28 -6.05 -10.75 1.97
CA GLN A 28 -5.10 -10.03 2.81
C GLN A 28 -5.30 -10.41 4.27
N VAL A 29 -4.21 -10.51 5.01
CA VAL A 29 -4.23 -10.63 6.48
C VAL A 29 -3.47 -9.45 7.05
N LEU A 30 -4.12 -8.65 7.90
CA LEU A 30 -3.48 -7.58 8.66
C LEU A 30 -3.11 -8.12 10.05
N MET A 31 -1.88 -7.95 10.46
CA MET A 31 -1.43 -8.36 11.79
C MET A 31 -0.40 -7.42 12.40
N GLY A 32 -0.31 -7.42 13.73
CA GLY A 32 0.79 -6.77 14.44
C GLY A 32 2.06 -7.61 14.30
N ALA A 33 3.11 -7.02 13.73
CA ALA A 33 4.42 -7.65 13.63
C ALA A 33 5.52 -6.60 13.42
N ARG A 34 6.75 -6.99 13.75
CA ARG A 34 7.97 -6.23 13.48
C ARG A 34 8.83 -6.93 12.44
N VAL A 35 9.73 -6.20 11.81
CA VAL A 35 10.58 -6.71 10.73
C VAL A 35 11.38 -7.97 11.13
N GLU A 36 11.80 -8.05 12.39
CA GLU A 36 12.54 -9.20 12.92
C GLU A 36 11.70 -10.49 12.94
N GLU A 37 10.38 -10.38 12.93
CA GLU A 37 9.44 -11.50 13.01
C GLU A 37 9.03 -12.04 11.63
N TYR A 38 9.33 -11.31 10.52
CA TYR A 38 8.86 -11.65 9.18
C TYR A 38 9.26 -13.06 8.72
N GLN A 39 10.48 -13.47 9.02
CA GLN A 39 10.95 -14.79 8.65
C GLN A 39 10.20 -15.92 9.37
N GLU A 40 9.85 -15.71 10.64
CA GLU A 40 9.09 -16.72 11.40
C GLU A 40 7.61 -16.73 10.98
N ILE A 41 7.04 -15.56 10.70
CA ILE A 41 5.65 -15.43 10.20
C ILE A 41 5.48 -16.16 8.87
N LEU A 42 6.42 -16.01 7.95
CA LEU A 42 6.37 -16.64 6.63
C LEU A 42 6.92 -18.08 6.61
N LYS A 43 7.39 -18.61 7.74
CA LYS A 43 7.96 -19.93 7.80
C LYS A 43 6.96 -21.02 7.41
N GLY A 44 7.27 -21.73 6.33
CA GLY A 44 6.40 -22.77 5.78
C GLY A 44 5.20 -22.23 4.98
N VAL A 45 5.04 -20.91 4.86
CA VAL A 45 4.03 -20.28 4.02
C VAL A 45 4.57 -20.14 2.59
N GLN A 46 3.79 -20.59 1.62
CA GLN A 46 4.11 -20.45 0.19
C GLN A 46 3.12 -19.52 -0.49
N GLY A 47 3.62 -18.70 -1.42
CA GLY A 47 2.77 -17.85 -2.23
C GLY A 47 2.23 -16.62 -1.51
N ALA A 48 2.82 -16.24 -0.37
CA ALA A 48 2.51 -15.00 0.33
C ALA A 48 3.78 -14.16 0.55
N GLU A 49 3.61 -12.87 0.66
CA GLU A 49 4.65 -11.88 0.98
C GLU A 49 4.14 -10.89 2.01
N ILE A 50 5.07 -10.25 2.70
CA ILE A 50 4.75 -9.19 3.66
C ILE A 50 5.03 -7.85 3.03
N THR A 51 4.08 -6.92 3.14
CA THR A 51 4.25 -5.49 2.89
C THR A 51 3.92 -4.72 4.16
N ALA A 52 4.68 -3.67 4.44
CA ALA A 52 4.51 -2.87 5.64
C ALA A 52 4.62 -1.39 5.33
N TRP A 53 3.80 -0.60 5.99
CA TRP A 53 3.82 0.86 5.98
C TRP A 53 4.09 1.44 7.37
N TRP A 54 4.14 0.58 8.39
CA TRP A 54 4.42 0.91 9.78
C TRP A 54 5.31 -0.17 10.42
N ASP A 55 6.06 0.20 11.46
CA ASP A 55 7.02 -0.68 12.14
C ASP A 55 6.39 -1.72 13.09
N ARG A 56 5.06 -1.67 13.27
CA ARG A 56 4.30 -2.53 14.21
C ARG A 56 3.13 -3.25 13.57
N ALA A 57 2.87 -3.04 12.29
CA ALA A 57 1.79 -3.70 11.59
C ALA A 57 2.20 -4.04 10.15
N VAL A 58 1.74 -5.18 9.70
CA VAL A 58 2.04 -5.71 8.37
C VAL A 58 0.78 -6.21 7.70
N ASP A 59 0.80 -6.14 6.39
CA ASP A 59 -0.12 -6.80 5.51
C ASP A 59 0.56 -8.03 4.90
N ILE A 60 -0.03 -9.21 5.09
CA ILE A 60 0.36 -10.43 4.40
C ILE A 60 -0.57 -10.59 3.20
N ILE A 61 0.01 -10.54 2.02
CA ILE A 61 -0.71 -10.59 0.74
C ILE A 61 -0.19 -11.74 -0.11
N PRO A 62 -0.97 -12.24 -1.07
CA PRO A 62 -0.46 -13.17 -2.06
C PRO A 62 0.69 -12.53 -2.86
N VAL A 63 1.71 -13.31 -3.19
CA VAL A 63 2.78 -12.87 -4.10
C VAL A 63 2.18 -12.33 -5.40
N ASN A 64 2.66 -11.20 -5.86
CA ASN A 64 2.15 -10.45 -7.03
C ASN A 64 0.70 -9.93 -6.87
N ALA A 65 0.27 -9.63 -5.64
CA ALA A 65 -1.05 -9.06 -5.36
C ALA A 65 -1.01 -7.62 -4.82
N GLY A 66 0.15 -7.01 -4.75
CA GLY A 66 0.32 -5.64 -4.25
C GLY A 66 -0.30 -4.57 -5.14
N LYS A 67 -0.21 -3.29 -4.70
CA LYS A 67 -0.77 -2.12 -5.38
C LYS A 67 -0.28 -1.98 -6.83
N GLY A 68 1.01 -2.23 -7.09
CA GLY A 68 1.57 -2.20 -8.44
C GLY A 68 0.95 -3.24 -9.37
N ALA A 69 0.84 -4.49 -8.92
CA ALA A 69 0.18 -5.56 -9.69
C ALA A 69 -1.31 -5.27 -9.96
N GLY A 70 -1.99 -4.61 -9.02
CA GLY A 70 -3.36 -4.14 -9.21
C GLY A 70 -3.46 -3.11 -10.34
N ILE A 71 -2.57 -2.12 -10.35
CA ILE A 71 -2.49 -1.10 -11.40
C ILE A 71 -2.23 -1.73 -12.76
N GLU A 72 -1.23 -2.60 -12.88
CA GLU A 72 -0.92 -3.27 -14.15
C GLU A 72 -2.14 -4.03 -14.74
N LYS A 73 -2.89 -4.72 -13.87
CA LYS A 73 -4.12 -5.41 -14.28
C LYS A 73 -5.20 -4.43 -14.76
N MET A 74 -5.37 -3.30 -14.08
CA MET A 74 -6.34 -2.28 -14.46
C MET A 74 -5.96 -1.58 -15.75
N LEU A 75 -4.71 -1.17 -15.93
CA LEU A 75 -4.20 -0.57 -17.15
C LEU A 75 -4.42 -1.53 -18.34
N LYS A 76 -4.08 -2.80 -18.16
CA LYS A 76 -4.32 -3.84 -19.19
C LYS A 76 -5.81 -4.02 -19.50
N HIS A 77 -6.66 -4.03 -18.47
CA HIS A 77 -8.11 -4.23 -18.63
C HIS A 77 -8.74 -3.10 -19.44
N TYR A 78 -8.35 -1.86 -19.18
CA TYR A 78 -8.89 -0.68 -19.88
C TYR A 78 -8.11 -0.31 -21.16
N GLY A 79 -7.02 -0.99 -21.48
CA GLY A 79 -6.18 -0.67 -22.63
C GLY A 79 -5.47 0.69 -22.48
N ILE A 80 -5.17 1.10 -21.25
CA ILE A 80 -4.49 2.35 -20.95
C ILE A 80 -2.98 2.11 -20.92
N ASP A 81 -2.20 2.93 -21.63
CA ASP A 81 -0.75 2.86 -21.58
C ASP A 81 -0.24 3.37 -20.24
N ARG A 82 0.84 2.75 -19.73
CA ARG A 82 1.47 3.12 -18.46
C ARG A 82 1.79 4.62 -18.39
N SER A 83 2.23 5.24 -19.49
CA SER A 83 2.54 6.67 -19.56
C SER A 83 1.35 7.60 -19.34
N GLN A 84 0.13 7.07 -19.41
CA GLN A 84 -1.12 7.81 -19.15
C GLN A 84 -1.60 7.66 -17.70
N ALA A 85 -0.89 6.90 -16.88
CA ALA A 85 -1.24 6.66 -15.48
C ALA A 85 -0.30 7.44 -14.55
N MET A 86 -0.86 7.93 -13.46
CA MET A 86 -0.19 8.64 -12.40
C MET A 86 -0.60 8.04 -11.05
N ALA A 87 0.31 8.04 -10.09
CA ALA A 87 0.03 7.61 -8.73
C ALA A 87 0.70 8.54 -7.71
N PHE A 88 0.04 8.74 -6.58
CA PHE A 88 0.56 9.44 -5.42
C PHE A 88 0.73 8.45 -4.27
N GLY A 89 1.84 8.54 -3.54
CA GLY A 89 2.12 7.66 -2.41
C GLY A 89 2.89 8.33 -1.29
N ASP A 90 2.82 7.74 -0.09
CA ASP A 90 3.51 8.27 1.10
C ASP A 90 4.25 7.20 1.90
N GLY A 91 3.96 5.92 1.74
CA GLY A 91 4.56 4.81 2.47
C GLY A 91 5.37 3.85 1.61
N ASN A 92 6.21 3.02 2.25
CA ASN A 92 7.04 2.03 1.54
C ASN A 92 6.21 0.98 0.79
N ASN A 93 4.98 0.72 1.23
CA ASN A 93 4.03 -0.15 0.52
C ASN A 93 3.52 0.44 -0.82
N ASP A 94 3.87 1.69 -1.15
CA ASP A 94 3.55 2.37 -2.40
C ASP A 94 4.69 2.30 -3.43
N ILE A 95 5.86 1.78 -3.08
CA ILE A 95 7.02 1.72 -3.96
C ILE A 95 6.68 1.03 -5.29
N GLU A 96 6.08 -0.14 -5.24
CA GLU A 96 5.69 -0.87 -6.45
C GLU A 96 4.53 -0.20 -7.20
N MET A 97 3.68 0.55 -6.51
CA MET A 97 2.64 1.38 -7.11
C MET A 97 3.25 2.50 -7.97
N LEU A 98 4.18 3.26 -7.42
CA LEU A 98 4.85 4.34 -8.16
C LEU A 98 5.62 3.79 -9.38
N LYS A 99 6.27 2.65 -9.22
CA LYS A 99 6.96 1.98 -10.33
C LYS A 99 6.03 1.45 -11.43
N ALA A 100 4.77 1.20 -11.14
CA ALA A 100 3.80 0.65 -12.09
C ALA A 100 3.13 1.69 -12.99
N VAL A 101 3.33 2.99 -12.74
CA VAL A 101 2.75 4.11 -13.49
C VAL A 101 3.80 4.87 -14.29
N GLY A 102 3.35 5.70 -15.23
CA GLY A 102 4.23 6.57 -16.02
C GLY A 102 4.72 7.79 -15.26
N ASN A 103 3.99 8.24 -14.23
CA ASN A 103 4.41 9.33 -13.36
C ASN A 103 4.07 8.98 -11.90
N GLY A 104 5.07 8.54 -11.16
CA GLY A 104 4.98 8.21 -9.75
C GLY A 104 5.38 9.41 -8.88
N ILE A 105 4.48 9.87 -8.01
CA ILE A 105 4.67 11.09 -7.22
C ILE A 105 4.69 10.72 -5.74
N ALA A 106 5.76 11.06 -5.05
CA ALA A 106 5.84 10.95 -3.61
C ALA A 106 5.28 12.20 -2.92
N MET A 107 4.56 12.01 -1.81
CA MET A 107 4.15 13.10 -0.94
C MET A 107 5.36 13.68 -0.19
N ALA A 108 5.32 14.96 0.21
CA ALA A 108 6.41 15.56 0.99
C ALA A 108 6.63 14.86 2.34
N ASN A 109 5.58 14.32 2.95
CA ASN A 109 5.64 13.50 4.17
C ASN A 109 6.01 12.04 3.93
N ALA A 110 6.30 11.63 2.69
CA ALA A 110 6.65 10.26 2.34
C ALA A 110 8.00 9.83 2.93
N SER A 111 8.20 8.51 3.03
CA SER A 111 9.48 7.92 3.41
C SER A 111 10.59 8.26 2.40
N ASP A 112 11.83 8.27 2.86
CA ASP A 112 12.99 8.53 2.00
C ASP A 112 13.14 7.47 0.89
N ASP A 113 12.82 6.21 1.20
CA ASP A 113 12.85 5.11 0.22
C ASP A 113 11.83 5.31 -0.90
N LEU A 114 10.63 5.79 -0.58
CA LEU A 114 9.61 6.09 -1.59
C LEU A 114 10.00 7.31 -2.43
N LYS A 115 10.51 8.38 -1.80
CA LYS A 115 11.02 9.56 -2.51
C LYS A 115 12.16 9.22 -3.48
N ALA A 116 13.01 8.26 -3.11
CA ALA A 116 14.12 7.83 -3.96
C ALA A 116 13.70 7.14 -5.27
N VAL A 117 12.48 6.60 -5.33
CA VAL A 117 11.95 5.92 -6.53
C VAL A 117 10.89 6.74 -7.27
N ALA A 118 10.47 7.86 -6.71
CA ALA A 118 9.46 8.73 -7.32
C ALA A 118 10.06 9.57 -8.45
N ASP A 119 9.24 9.87 -9.45
CA ASP A 119 9.61 10.79 -10.55
C ASP A 119 9.55 12.24 -10.07
N GLU A 120 8.58 12.57 -9.22
CA GLU A 120 8.39 13.91 -8.66
C GLU A 120 7.98 13.83 -7.18
N ILE A 121 8.07 14.97 -6.49
CA ILE A 121 7.59 15.13 -5.11
C ILE A 121 6.55 16.25 -5.08
N CYS A 122 5.37 15.99 -4.52
CA CYS A 122 4.35 17.01 -4.30
C CYS A 122 4.37 17.51 -2.84
N GLY A 123 3.46 18.43 -2.51
CA GLY A 123 3.31 18.97 -1.16
C GLY A 123 2.90 17.93 -0.10
N ASP A 124 2.91 18.35 1.16
CA ASP A 124 2.49 17.54 2.30
C ASP A 124 0.98 17.28 2.27
N ILE A 125 0.55 16.15 2.83
CA ILE A 125 -0.89 15.81 2.93
C ILE A 125 -1.66 16.83 3.77
N SER A 126 -1.04 17.39 4.81
CA SER A 126 -1.63 18.40 5.68
C SER A 126 -1.84 19.77 5.01
N GLU A 127 -1.25 19.96 3.84
CA GLU A 127 -1.28 21.20 3.06
C GLU A 127 -1.97 21.01 1.69
N ASP A 128 -2.86 20.04 1.57
CA ASP A 128 -3.54 19.70 0.32
C ASP A 128 -2.59 19.46 -0.87
N GLY A 129 -1.44 18.82 -0.62
CA GLY A 129 -0.32 18.69 -1.56
C GLY A 129 -0.71 18.11 -2.92
N ILE A 130 -1.59 17.10 -2.96
CA ILE A 130 -2.09 16.50 -4.21
C ILE A 130 -2.91 17.53 -5.01
N TYR A 131 -3.80 18.27 -4.33
CA TYR A 131 -4.63 19.28 -4.99
C TYR A 131 -3.77 20.38 -5.64
N HIS A 132 -2.82 20.94 -4.89
CA HIS A 132 -1.92 21.97 -5.41
C HIS A 132 -1.05 21.45 -6.55
N TYR A 133 -0.57 20.23 -6.47
CA TYR A 133 0.16 19.59 -7.57
C TYR A 133 -0.70 19.50 -8.84
N CYS A 134 -1.95 19.03 -8.71
CA CYS A 134 -2.87 18.91 -9.85
C CYS A 134 -3.20 20.28 -10.47
N LEU A 135 -3.35 21.34 -9.67
CA LEU A 135 -3.53 22.71 -10.15
C LEU A 135 -2.30 23.21 -10.93
N GLU A 136 -1.11 23.05 -10.37
CA GLU A 136 0.15 23.47 -11.01
C GLU A 136 0.36 22.78 -12.37
N LYS A 137 0.04 21.49 -12.43
CA LYS A 137 0.13 20.70 -13.66
C LYS A 137 -1.07 20.89 -14.61
N ARG A 138 -2.06 21.74 -14.25
CA ARG A 138 -3.27 22.01 -15.04
C ARG A 138 -4.11 20.77 -15.35
N MET A 139 -4.20 19.89 -14.37
CA MET A 139 -5.03 18.66 -14.45
C MET A 139 -6.47 18.91 -14.03
N ILE A 140 -6.65 19.94 -13.22
CA ILE A 140 -7.95 20.44 -12.72
C ILE A 140 -7.99 21.94 -12.85
#